data_1aa2d7449493b233f08e049e74f1a0f5
#
_entry.id   1aa2d7449493b233f08e049e74f1a0f5
#
_cell.length_a   1.000
_cell.length_b   1.000
_cell.length_c   1.000
_cell.angle_alpha   90.00
_cell.angle_beta   90.00
_cell.angle_gamma   90.00
#
_symmetry.space_group_name_H-M   'P 1'
#
loop_
_entity.id
_entity.type
_entity.pdbx_description
1 polymer ?
#
loop_
_entity_poly.entity_id
_entity_poly.type
_entity_poly.pdbx_seq_one_letter_code
_entity_poly.pdbx_strand_id
1 'polypeptide(L)'
;MLVDIHTNLMWYPDHMSDEFVEFAYAAKRAKMRLSPDVYYAAHEDKYKNAFDSTPEALLEATASCDKVVVFGLKAPYCGVDVPQELVADFVRGHQDRFIGWCSVDPNDADCVEQLEYNVNTLGLRGLKVAPIYQNFDPQNPKHLPLFKKAEALDIPTIWHQGTSFVRPGPLKWANPILLEDIALACPNLRMMIA
;
A
#
# COMPACT_ATOMS: atom_id res chain seq x y z
N MET A 1 -11.29 13.04 18.34
CA MET A 1 -10.96 12.90 16.90
C MET A 1 -10.40 11.50 16.71
N LEU A 2 -11.05 10.69 15.88
CA LEU A 2 -10.61 9.36 15.48
C LEU A 2 -10.01 9.45 14.07
N VAL A 3 -8.77 8.98 13.90
CA VAL A 3 -8.06 9.03 12.62
C VAL A 3 -7.60 7.63 12.24
N ASP A 4 -8.01 7.15 11.07
CA ASP A 4 -7.45 5.95 10.46
C ASP A 4 -6.35 6.35 9.48
N ILE A 5 -5.13 5.87 9.71
CA ILE A 5 -3.96 6.23 8.89
C ILE A 5 -3.55 5.14 7.90
N HIS A 6 -4.28 4.03 7.81
CA HIS A 6 -3.85 2.88 7.01
C HIS A 6 -5.01 2.19 6.29
N THR A 7 -5.64 2.88 5.34
CA THR A 7 -6.68 2.29 4.50
C THR A 7 -6.27 2.19 3.04
N ASN A 8 -6.76 1.14 2.37
CA ASN A 8 -6.50 0.94 0.94
C ASN A 8 -7.78 1.21 0.15
N LEU A 9 -7.63 1.79 -1.04
CA LEU A 9 -8.67 1.86 -2.06
C LEU A 9 -8.26 0.91 -3.18
N MET A 10 -8.82 -0.29 -3.19
CA MET A 10 -8.51 -1.33 -4.17
C MET A 10 -9.54 -2.45 -4.08
N TRP A 11 -9.83 -3.10 -5.18
CA TRP A 11 -10.75 -4.25 -5.24
C TRP A 11 -10.35 -5.23 -6.34
N TYR A 12 -10.81 -6.44 -6.20
CA TYR A 12 -10.68 -7.50 -7.21
C TYR A 12 -11.89 -7.45 -8.18
N PRO A 13 -11.71 -7.70 -9.49
CA PRO A 13 -10.44 -8.05 -10.16
C PRO A 13 -9.63 -6.83 -10.66
N ASP A 14 -10.12 -5.63 -10.56
CA ASP A 14 -9.60 -4.46 -11.29
C ASP A 14 -8.16 -4.08 -10.90
N HIS A 15 -7.82 -4.29 -9.62
CA HIS A 15 -6.54 -3.85 -9.05
C HIS A 15 -5.67 -4.99 -8.53
N MET A 16 -6.15 -6.23 -8.64
CA MET A 16 -5.46 -7.40 -8.08
C MET A 16 -5.51 -8.56 -9.06
N SER A 17 -4.38 -9.26 -9.21
CA SER A 17 -4.32 -10.50 -9.95
C SER A 17 -4.93 -11.67 -9.16
N ASP A 18 -5.36 -12.72 -9.86
CA ASP A 18 -5.79 -13.98 -9.26
C ASP A 18 -4.72 -14.56 -8.34
N GLU A 19 -3.44 -14.46 -8.73
CA GLU A 19 -2.32 -14.96 -7.95
C GLU A 19 -2.17 -14.24 -6.61
N PHE A 20 -2.32 -12.90 -6.58
CA PHE A 20 -2.31 -12.14 -5.34
C PHE A 20 -3.43 -12.58 -4.40
N VAL A 21 -4.63 -12.74 -4.94
CA VAL A 21 -5.79 -13.21 -4.19
C VAL A 21 -5.54 -14.61 -3.64
N GLU A 22 -4.97 -15.53 -4.42
CA GLU A 22 -4.61 -16.88 -3.99
C GLU A 22 -3.58 -16.91 -2.84
N PHE A 23 -2.59 -16.01 -2.84
CA PHE A 23 -1.64 -15.91 -1.71
C PHE A 23 -2.37 -15.59 -0.40
N ALA A 24 -3.28 -14.66 -0.43
CA ALA A 24 -4.04 -14.30 0.76
C ALA A 24 -4.98 -15.44 1.19
N TYR A 25 -5.55 -16.20 0.25
CA TYR A 25 -6.30 -17.42 0.52
C TYR A 25 -5.45 -18.46 1.23
N ALA A 26 -4.29 -18.75 0.69
CA ALA A 26 -3.38 -19.70 1.28
C ALA A 26 -3.00 -19.32 2.72
N ALA A 27 -2.78 -18.04 2.98
CA ALA A 27 -2.48 -17.53 4.31
C ALA A 27 -3.66 -17.68 5.29
N LYS A 28 -4.88 -17.30 4.88
CA LYS A 28 -6.09 -17.46 5.71
C LYS A 28 -6.37 -18.93 6.00
N ARG A 29 -6.29 -19.79 4.97
CA ARG A 29 -6.48 -21.23 5.12
C ARG A 29 -5.49 -21.84 6.10
N ALA A 30 -4.21 -21.49 6.00
CA ALA A 30 -3.18 -21.97 6.92
C ALA A 30 -3.46 -21.55 8.36
N LYS A 31 -3.92 -20.32 8.57
CA LYS A 31 -4.33 -19.80 9.88
C LYS A 31 -5.54 -20.55 10.45
N MET A 32 -6.50 -20.91 9.62
CA MET A 32 -7.70 -21.65 10.03
C MET A 32 -7.47 -23.16 10.12
N ARG A 33 -6.32 -23.66 9.68
CA ARG A 33 -5.97 -25.11 9.63
C ARG A 33 -6.96 -25.97 8.83
N LEU A 34 -7.57 -25.39 7.80
CA LEU A 34 -8.51 -26.08 6.93
C LEU A 34 -7.82 -26.70 5.71
N SER A 35 -8.35 -27.80 5.21
CA SER A 35 -7.95 -28.29 3.88
C SER A 35 -8.41 -27.31 2.78
N PRO A 36 -7.74 -27.27 1.62
CA PRO A 36 -8.14 -26.40 0.51
C PRO A 36 -9.63 -26.57 0.15
N ASP A 37 -10.07 -27.79 -0.06
CA ASP A 37 -11.44 -28.09 -0.52
C ASP A 37 -12.50 -27.59 0.46
N VAL A 38 -12.28 -27.80 1.77
CA VAL A 38 -13.20 -27.33 2.82
C VAL A 38 -13.22 -25.82 2.91
N TYR A 39 -12.05 -25.19 2.78
CA TYR A 39 -11.95 -23.74 2.85
C TYR A 39 -12.64 -23.06 1.67
N TYR A 40 -12.34 -23.49 0.45
CA TYR A 40 -12.91 -22.88 -0.76
C TYR A 40 -14.43 -23.09 -0.84
N ALA A 41 -14.94 -24.28 -0.52
CA ALA A 41 -16.37 -24.52 -0.50
C ALA A 41 -17.14 -23.61 0.48
N ALA A 42 -16.49 -23.21 1.58
CA ALA A 42 -17.12 -22.38 2.62
C ALA A 42 -16.96 -20.87 2.40
N HIS A 43 -15.98 -20.43 1.58
CA HIS A 43 -15.51 -19.05 1.59
C HIS A 43 -15.34 -18.41 0.21
N GLU A 44 -15.60 -19.10 -0.90
CA GLU A 44 -15.29 -18.60 -2.24
C GLU A 44 -15.85 -17.19 -2.48
N ASP A 45 -17.13 -16.97 -2.21
CA ASP A 45 -17.76 -15.66 -2.39
C ASP A 45 -17.28 -14.61 -1.35
N LYS A 46 -17.11 -15.02 -0.10
CA LYS A 46 -16.67 -14.13 0.97
C LYS A 46 -15.24 -13.65 0.80
N TYR A 47 -14.48 -14.35 0.01
CA TYR A 47 -13.08 -14.07 -0.13
C TYR A 47 -12.76 -13.14 -1.28
N LYS A 48 -13.39 -13.29 -2.41
CA LYS A 48 -13.35 -12.27 -3.46
C LYS A 48 -13.80 -10.92 -2.88
N ASN A 49 -14.77 -10.94 -1.99
CA ASN A 49 -15.26 -9.76 -1.27
C ASN A 49 -14.35 -9.29 -0.10
N ALA A 50 -13.42 -10.13 0.39
CA ALA A 50 -12.54 -9.74 1.50
C ALA A 50 -11.46 -8.70 1.12
N PHE A 51 -11.26 -8.47 -0.17
CA PHE A 51 -10.44 -7.38 -0.70
C PHE A 51 -11.29 -6.32 -1.38
N ASP A 52 -12.58 -6.31 -1.10
CA ASP A 52 -13.47 -5.26 -1.58
C ASP A 52 -13.29 -4.01 -0.70
N SER A 53 -12.48 -3.10 -1.20
CA SER A 53 -12.34 -1.75 -0.70
C SER A 53 -12.67 -0.77 -1.82
N THR A 54 -13.87 -0.98 -2.41
CA THR A 54 -14.50 -0.03 -3.32
C THR A 54 -14.77 1.29 -2.59
N PRO A 55 -15.02 2.40 -3.31
CA PRO A 55 -15.42 3.66 -2.69
C PRO A 55 -16.54 3.50 -1.67
N GLU A 56 -17.59 2.75 -2.00
CA GLU A 56 -18.76 2.53 -1.15
C GLU A 56 -18.41 1.74 0.11
N ALA A 57 -17.68 0.62 -0.05
CA ALA A 57 -17.26 -0.20 1.09
C ALA A 57 -16.30 0.57 2.02
N LEU A 58 -15.41 1.38 1.46
CA LEU A 58 -14.49 2.22 2.23
C LEU A 58 -15.23 3.30 3.01
N LEU A 59 -16.20 3.98 2.40
CA LEU A 59 -17.01 4.99 3.05
C LEU A 59 -17.80 4.42 4.23
N GLU A 60 -18.38 3.23 4.07
CA GLU A 60 -19.12 2.51 5.12
C GLU A 60 -18.18 2.06 6.24
N ALA A 61 -17.07 1.38 5.91
CA ALA A 61 -16.12 0.85 6.89
C ALA A 61 -15.48 1.94 7.76
N THR A 62 -15.30 3.15 7.20
CA THR A 62 -14.67 4.28 7.89
C THR A 62 -15.66 5.33 8.41
N ALA A 63 -16.96 5.01 8.45
CA ALA A 63 -18.02 5.98 8.81
C ALA A 63 -17.83 6.61 10.20
N SER A 64 -17.19 5.91 11.12
CA SER A 64 -16.90 6.41 12.48
C SER A 64 -15.62 7.25 12.58
N CYS A 65 -14.83 7.35 11.52
CA CYS A 65 -13.57 8.08 11.53
C CYS A 65 -13.77 9.56 11.15
N ASP A 66 -13.17 10.46 11.92
CA ASP A 66 -13.15 11.90 11.63
C ASP A 66 -12.24 12.21 10.44
N LYS A 67 -11.10 11.51 10.33
CA LYS A 67 -10.16 11.60 9.19
C LYS A 67 -9.66 10.21 8.80
N VAL A 68 -9.41 10.04 7.51
CA VAL A 68 -8.93 8.78 6.94
C VAL A 68 -7.80 9.07 5.95
N VAL A 69 -6.66 8.43 6.15
CA VAL A 69 -5.60 8.38 5.12
C VAL A 69 -5.86 7.18 4.22
N VAL A 70 -6.04 7.43 2.94
CA VAL A 70 -6.31 6.40 1.93
C VAL A 70 -5.23 6.39 0.85
N PHE A 71 -4.86 5.20 0.41
CA PHE A 71 -3.91 5.00 -0.67
C PHE A 71 -4.25 3.76 -1.52
N GLY A 72 -3.80 3.78 -2.76
CA GLY A 72 -3.72 2.61 -3.62
C GLY A 72 -2.28 2.09 -3.65
N LEU A 73 -2.09 0.78 -3.58
CA LEU A 73 -0.75 0.18 -3.65
C LEU A 73 -0.33 -0.04 -5.11
N LYS A 74 0.86 0.45 -5.46
CA LYS A 74 1.53 0.13 -6.72
C LYS A 74 2.63 -0.90 -6.45
N ALA A 75 2.34 -2.17 -6.71
CA ALA A 75 3.22 -3.30 -6.49
C ALA A 75 2.97 -4.40 -7.54
N PRO A 76 3.24 -4.12 -8.84
CA PRO A 76 2.97 -5.06 -9.92
C PRO A 76 3.72 -6.37 -9.77
N TYR A 77 4.86 -6.37 -9.08
CA TYR A 77 5.62 -7.58 -8.76
C TYR A 77 4.78 -8.66 -8.06
N CYS A 78 3.89 -8.30 -7.18
CA CYS A 78 3.02 -9.25 -6.48
C CYS A 78 1.59 -9.29 -7.04
N GLY A 79 1.32 -8.57 -8.12
CA GLY A 79 0.01 -8.56 -8.78
C GLY A 79 -0.99 -7.57 -8.18
N VAL A 80 -0.51 -6.48 -7.58
CA VAL A 80 -1.36 -5.35 -7.16
C VAL A 80 -0.91 -4.09 -7.88
N ASP A 81 -1.84 -3.43 -8.56
CA ASP A 81 -1.56 -2.14 -9.23
C ASP A 81 -2.80 -1.26 -9.21
N VAL A 82 -2.74 -0.18 -8.44
CA VAL A 82 -3.83 0.78 -8.30
C VAL A 82 -3.43 2.09 -8.96
N PRO A 83 -4.20 2.59 -9.94
CA PRO A 83 -3.96 3.91 -10.53
C PRO A 83 -4.02 5.01 -9.47
N GLN A 84 -3.02 5.89 -9.44
CA GLN A 84 -2.96 6.96 -8.43
C GLN A 84 -4.01 8.05 -8.69
N GLU A 85 -4.43 8.20 -9.93
CA GLU A 85 -5.56 9.04 -10.35
C GLU A 85 -6.87 8.61 -9.69
N LEU A 86 -7.10 7.31 -9.54
CA LEU A 86 -8.28 6.78 -8.84
C LEU A 86 -8.33 7.27 -7.39
N VAL A 87 -7.20 7.24 -6.69
CA VAL A 87 -7.10 7.73 -5.30
C VAL A 87 -7.36 9.24 -5.25
N ALA A 88 -6.75 9.99 -6.17
CA ALA A 88 -6.92 11.44 -6.26
C ALA A 88 -8.38 11.83 -6.54
N ASP A 89 -9.03 11.13 -7.47
CA ASP A 89 -10.42 11.38 -7.84
C ASP A 89 -11.38 11.07 -6.69
N PHE A 90 -11.18 9.95 -6.01
CA PHE A 90 -11.94 9.60 -4.81
C PHE A 90 -11.81 10.67 -3.73
N VAL A 91 -10.58 11.08 -3.41
CA VAL A 91 -10.33 12.10 -2.38
C VAL A 91 -10.89 13.45 -2.78
N ARG A 92 -10.86 13.83 -4.06
CA ARG A 92 -11.42 15.10 -4.54
C ARG A 92 -12.91 15.24 -4.23
N GLY A 93 -13.64 14.12 -4.24
CA GLY A 93 -15.05 14.06 -3.85
C GLY A 93 -15.31 14.06 -2.33
N HIS A 94 -14.24 13.85 -1.49
CA HIS A 94 -14.39 13.56 -0.05
C HIS A 94 -13.33 14.28 0.81
N GLN A 95 -12.89 15.49 0.41
CA GLN A 95 -11.79 16.24 1.03
C GLN A 95 -12.02 16.63 2.50
N ASP A 96 -13.27 16.69 2.91
CA ASP A 96 -13.67 16.95 4.30
C ASP A 96 -13.18 15.86 5.25
N ARG A 97 -13.02 14.62 4.76
CA ARG A 97 -12.69 13.45 5.59
C ARG A 97 -11.44 12.69 5.12
N PHE A 98 -11.21 12.57 3.80
CA PHE A 98 -10.13 11.75 3.27
C PHE A 98 -8.89 12.55 2.88
N ILE A 99 -7.73 11.95 3.15
CA ILE A 99 -6.41 12.46 2.78
C ILE A 99 -5.75 11.39 1.90
N GLY A 100 -5.56 11.69 0.63
CA GLY A 100 -4.96 10.76 -0.33
C GLY A 100 -3.44 10.72 -0.21
N TRP A 101 -2.89 9.52 -0.20
CA TRP A 101 -1.46 9.26 -0.33
C TRP A 101 -1.21 8.46 -1.60
N CYS A 102 -0.06 8.66 -2.22
CA CYS A 102 0.33 7.88 -3.39
C CYS A 102 1.12 6.62 -3.02
N SER A 103 1.24 5.73 -3.98
CA SER A 103 2.24 4.66 -3.99
C SER A 103 3.03 4.72 -5.29
N VAL A 104 4.34 4.57 -5.17
CA VAL A 104 5.28 4.51 -6.30
C VAL A 104 6.11 3.25 -6.12
N ASP A 105 6.37 2.51 -7.20
CA ASP A 105 7.29 1.38 -7.13
C ASP A 105 8.74 1.91 -7.22
N PRO A 106 9.57 1.71 -6.19
CA PRO A 106 10.96 2.17 -6.21
C PRO A 106 11.83 1.52 -7.28
N ASN A 107 11.36 0.45 -7.93
CA ASN A 107 12.05 -0.21 -9.03
C ASN A 107 11.80 0.45 -10.38
N ASP A 108 10.78 1.30 -10.51
CA ASP A 108 10.52 2.03 -11.75
C ASP A 108 11.64 3.05 -12.02
N ALA A 109 12.07 3.13 -13.27
CA ALA A 109 13.14 4.03 -13.66
C ALA A 109 12.79 5.52 -13.45
N ASP A 110 11.51 5.86 -13.54
CA ASP A 110 10.91 7.19 -13.42
C ASP A 110 10.16 7.38 -12.07
N CYS A 111 10.52 6.59 -11.04
CA CYS A 111 9.82 6.62 -9.76
C CYS A 111 9.83 8.01 -9.07
N VAL A 112 10.87 8.80 -9.31
CA VAL A 112 10.98 10.16 -8.75
C VAL A 112 10.02 11.11 -9.46
N GLU A 113 9.93 11.04 -10.77
CA GLU A 113 9.01 11.81 -11.60
C GLU A 113 7.56 11.45 -11.31
N GLN A 114 7.28 10.16 -11.12
CA GLN A 114 5.95 9.68 -10.70
C GLN A 114 5.57 10.27 -9.34
N LEU A 115 6.49 10.31 -8.37
CA LEU A 115 6.22 10.92 -7.07
C LEU A 115 5.93 12.42 -7.20
N GLU A 116 6.72 13.15 -8.00
CA GLU A 116 6.50 14.57 -8.24
C GLU A 116 5.12 14.83 -8.89
N TYR A 117 4.75 14.04 -9.89
CA TYR A 117 3.44 14.12 -10.53
C TYR A 117 2.31 13.87 -9.53
N ASN A 118 2.42 12.81 -8.74
CA ASN A 118 1.40 12.43 -7.76
C ASN A 118 1.18 13.52 -6.70
N VAL A 119 2.25 14.18 -6.25
CA VAL A 119 2.17 15.24 -5.24
C VAL A 119 1.73 16.56 -5.86
N ASN A 120 2.40 17.00 -6.93
CA ASN A 120 2.22 18.36 -7.45
C ASN A 120 0.99 18.49 -8.38
N THR A 121 0.62 17.41 -9.09
CA THR A 121 -0.48 17.41 -10.06
C THR A 121 -1.74 16.78 -9.48
N LEU A 122 -1.61 15.59 -8.87
CA LEU A 122 -2.76 14.88 -8.29
C LEU A 122 -3.12 15.37 -6.88
N GLY A 123 -2.21 16.08 -6.20
CA GLY A 123 -2.44 16.65 -4.86
C GLY A 123 -2.37 15.63 -3.72
N LEU A 124 -1.73 14.46 -3.94
CA LEU A 124 -1.55 13.43 -2.93
C LEU A 124 -0.51 13.87 -1.87
N ARG A 125 -0.71 13.52 -0.62
CA ARG A 125 -0.07 14.16 0.54
C ARG A 125 0.90 13.28 1.32
N GLY A 126 1.24 12.11 0.81
CA GLY A 126 2.18 11.16 1.42
C GLY A 126 2.51 10.02 0.48
N LEU A 127 3.45 9.19 0.87
CA LEU A 127 3.94 8.07 0.06
C LEU A 127 3.79 6.75 0.82
N LYS A 128 3.05 5.79 0.24
CA LYS A 128 3.01 4.38 0.68
C LYS A 128 4.08 3.59 -0.05
N VAL A 129 4.90 2.87 0.73
CA VAL A 129 5.87 1.89 0.22
C VAL A 129 5.72 0.56 0.94
N ALA A 130 6.01 -0.52 0.22
CA ALA A 130 5.87 -1.87 0.72
C ALA A 130 7.00 -2.78 0.19
N PRO A 131 8.19 -2.77 0.82
CA PRO A 131 9.38 -3.42 0.29
C PRO A 131 9.20 -4.88 -0.11
N ILE A 132 8.41 -5.64 0.67
CA ILE A 132 8.15 -7.05 0.38
C ILE A 132 7.20 -7.23 -0.82
N TYR A 133 6.20 -6.34 -0.99
CA TYR A 133 5.25 -6.39 -2.10
C TYR A 133 5.85 -5.86 -3.40
N GLN A 134 6.69 -4.84 -3.30
CA GLN A 134 7.40 -4.21 -4.42
C GLN A 134 8.75 -4.87 -4.72
N ASN A 135 9.15 -5.86 -3.92
CA ASN A 135 10.41 -6.59 -4.05
C ASN A 135 11.65 -5.70 -4.20
N PHE A 136 11.83 -4.78 -3.28
CA PHE A 136 13.05 -3.96 -3.27
C PHE A 136 13.77 -4.02 -1.93
N ASP A 137 15.09 -3.92 -1.99
CA ASP A 137 15.96 -3.82 -0.83
C ASP A 137 16.03 -2.36 -0.36
N PRO A 138 15.52 -2.02 0.84
CA PRO A 138 15.61 -0.65 1.35
C PRO A 138 17.04 -0.13 1.50
N GLN A 139 18.02 -1.01 1.67
CA GLN A 139 19.43 -0.65 1.81
C GLN A 139 20.14 -0.42 0.47
N ASN A 140 19.49 -0.73 -0.66
CA ASN A 140 20.09 -0.49 -1.97
C ASN A 140 20.07 1.01 -2.30
N PRO A 141 21.25 1.65 -2.46
CA PRO A 141 21.35 3.10 -2.65
C PRO A 141 20.64 3.60 -3.92
N LYS A 142 20.33 2.73 -4.87
CA LYS A 142 19.58 3.11 -6.08
C LYS A 142 18.17 3.65 -5.77
N HIS A 143 17.58 3.28 -4.62
CA HIS A 143 16.24 3.72 -4.23
C HIS A 143 16.25 5.03 -3.43
N LEU A 144 17.43 5.45 -2.93
CA LEU A 144 17.56 6.64 -2.10
C LEU A 144 17.04 7.94 -2.76
N PRO A 145 17.20 8.16 -4.09
CA PRO A 145 16.65 9.35 -4.74
C PRO A 145 15.15 9.56 -4.53
N LEU A 146 14.35 8.49 -4.53
CA LEU A 146 12.90 8.56 -4.26
C LEU A 146 12.61 9.13 -2.86
N PHE A 147 13.33 8.66 -1.84
CA PHE A 147 13.10 9.08 -0.45
C PHE A 147 13.63 10.48 -0.17
N LYS A 148 14.75 10.87 -0.79
CA LYS A 148 15.22 12.26 -0.79
C LYS A 148 14.22 13.21 -1.45
N LYS A 149 13.55 12.76 -2.51
CA LYS A 149 12.49 13.54 -3.14
C LYS A 149 11.28 13.67 -2.20
N ALA A 150 10.86 12.59 -1.53
CA ALA A 150 9.78 12.65 -0.55
C ALA A 150 10.09 13.62 0.61
N GLU A 151 11.35 13.60 1.12
CA GLU A 151 11.81 14.56 2.11
C GLU A 151 11.77 16.00 1.58
N ALA A 152 12.25 16.25 0.36
CA ALA A 152 12.25 17.57 -0.27
C ALA A 152 10.85 18.13 -0.54
N LEU A 153 9.88 17.25 -0.80
CA LEU A 153 8.46 17.59 -0.95
C LEU A 153 7.74 17.74 0.39
N ASP A 154 8.43 17.54 1.51
CA ASP A 154 7.90 17.55 2.88
C ASP A 154 6.66 16.65 3.07
N ILE A 155 6.65 15.48 2.43
CA ILE A 155 5.57 14.50 2.57
C ILE A 155 6.00 13.34 3.49
N PRO A 156 5.09 12.82 4.34
CA PRO A 156 5.38 11.64 5.15
C PRO A 156 5.36 10.36 4.32
N THR A 157 6.02 9.33 4.85
CA THR A 157 6.01 7.98 4.26
C THR A 157 5.41 6.97 5.23
N ILE A 158 4.66 5.98 4.72
CA ILE A 158 4.21 4.81 5.49
C ILE A 158 4.75 3.53 4.86
N TRP A 159 5.36 2.70 5.70
CA TRP A 159 6.10 1.52 5.30
C TRP A 159 5.40 0.26 5.76
N HIS A 160 5.11 -0.66 4.83
CA HIS A 160 4.71 -1.99 5.22
C HIS A 160 5.92 -2.75 5.76
N GLN A 161 5.85 -3.14 7.04
CA GLN A 161 6.91 -3.89 7.72
C GLN A 161 6.31 -5.05 8.54
N GLY A 162 7.17 -5.94 9.02
CA GLY A 162 6.75 -7.08 9.82
C GLY A 162 6.47 -8.32 8.99
N THR A 163 5.22 -8.76 8.91
CA THR A 163 4.86 -10.00 8.20
C THR A 163 4.04 -9.73 6.94
N SER A 164 4.05 -10.70 6.01
CA SER A 164 3.23 -10.64 4.80
C SER A 164 2.78 -12.04 4.39
N PHE A 165 1.68 -12.12 3.67
CA PHE A 165 1.20 -13.33 3.01
C PHE A 165 1.74 -13.48 1.58
N VAL A 166 2.32 -12.44 1.01
CA VAL A 166 2.85 -12.43 -0.36
C VAL A 166 4.09 -13.30 -0.45
N ARG A 167 4.00 -14.38 -1.21
CA ARG A 167 5.07 -15.37 -1.32
C ARG A 167 6.25 -14.98 -2.21
N PRO A 168 6.07 -14.27 -3.33
CA PRO A 168 7.21 -13.90 -4.18
C PRO A 168 8.20 -12.99 -3.48
N GLY A 169 7.74 -12.13 -2.56
CA GLY A 169 8.59 -11.15 -1.88
C GLY A 169 9.42 -11.78 -0.75
N PRO A 170 10.73 -11.51 -0.69
CA PRO A 170 11.57 -11.97 0.40
C PRO A 170 11.17 -11.34 1.74
N LEU A 171 10.82 -12.16 2.73
CA LEU A 171 10.38 -11.68 4.05
C LEU A 171 11.43 -10.78 4.75
N LYS A 172 12.71 -10.94 4.43
CA LYS A 172 13.78 -10.10 4.96
C LYS A 172 13.56 -8.60 4.69
N TRP A 173 12.91 -8.24 3.57
CA TRP A 173 12.58 -6.85 3.24
C TRP A 173 11.55 -6.21 4.18
N ALA A 174 10.84 -7.02 4.97
CA ALA A 174 9.90 -6.56 5.99
C ALA A 174 10.55 -6.33 7.37
N ASN A 175 11.88 -6.40 7.48
CA ASN A 175 12.60 -6.10 8.72
C ASN A 175 12.80 -4.58 8.84
N PRO A 176 12.22 -3.92 9.86
CA PRO A 176 12.30 -2.46 9.99
C PRO A 176 13.71 -1.92 10.19
N ILE A 177 14.67 -2.74 10.63
CA ILE A 177 16.08 -2.32 10.76
C ILE A 177 16.70 -1.92 9.41
N LEU A 178 16.17 -2.47 8.29
CA LEU A 178 16.66 -2.13 6.95
C LEU A 178 16.32 -0.70 6.52
N LEU A 179 15.47 0.01 7.28
CA LEU A 179 15.13 1.40 7.01
C LEU A 179 16.13 2.39 7.63
N GLU A 180 17.10 1.92 8.44
CA GLU A 180 18.06 2.77 9.12
C GLU A 180 18.85 3.65 8.15
N ASP A 181 19.35 3.06 7.04
CA ASP A 181 20.16 3.79 6.06
C ASP A 181 19.35 4.93 5.41
N ILE A 182 18.06 4.70 5.14
CA ILE A 182 17.17 5.75 4.61
C ILE A 182 16.93 6.83 5.67
N ALA A 183 16.68 6.45 6.92
CA ALA A 183 16.45 7.40 8.02
C ALA A 183 17.69 8.28 8.28
N LEU A 184 18.89 7.71 8.19
CA LEU A 184 20.15 8.45 8.33
C LEU A 184 20.40 9.39 7.13
N ALA A 185 20.06 8.96 5.92
CA ALA A 185 20.26 9.74 4.70
C ALA A 185 19.20 10.83 4.47
N CYS A 186 18.02 10.68 5.10
CA CYS A 186 16.88 11.58 5.01
C CYS A 186 16.35 11.94 6.42
N PRO A 187 17.12 12.73 7.20
CA PRO A 187 16.86 12.95 8.62
C PRO A 187 15.56 13.73 8.92
N ASN A 188 15.03 14.45 7.94
CA ASN A 188 13.76 15.18 8.08
C ASN A 188 12.56 14.41 7.51
N LEU A 189 12.77 13.25 6.91
CA LEU A 189 11.70 12.42 6.38
C LEU A 189 10.87 11.82 7.52
N ARG A 190 9.58 12.14 7.55
CA ARG A 190 8.65 11.56 8.52
C ARG A 190 8.28 10.15 8.10
N MET A 191 8.79 9.15 8.82
CA MET A 191 8.61 7.74 8.52
C MET A 191 7.65 7.08 9.52
N MET A 192 6.61 6.41 9.03
CA MET A 192 5.69 5.60 9.82
C MET A 192 5.86 4.13 9.44
N ILE A 193 5.96 3.26 10.43
CA ILE A 193 6.08 1.80 10.25
C ILE A 193 4.72 1.17 10.57
N ALA A 194 4.17 0.36 9.64
CA ALA A 194 2.82 -0.21 9.74
C ALA A 194 2.77 -1.67 9.25
#